data_76fc38d67c0d3f8091e873f691cd8c38
#
_entry.id   76fc38d67c0d3f8091e873f691cd8c38
#
_cell.length_a   1.000
_cell.length_b   1.000
_cell.length_c   1.000
_cell.angle_alpha   90.00
_cell.angle_beta   90.00
_cell.angle_gamma   90.00
#
_symmetry.space_group_name_H-M   'P 1'
#
loop_
_entity.id
_entity.type
_entity.pdbx_description
1 polymer ?
#
loop_
_entity_poly.entity_id
_entity_poly.type
_entity_poly.pdbx_seq_one_letter_code
_entity_poly.pdbx_strand_id
1 'polypeptide(L)'
;MEQEARPLVRRWEVLLLGGASGVGKTQVGYRLAHHFAVGITEVDDFQVLLERMTTPEQQPALHWRRTSPAFAQASASEIMEQSLEIGHAMRLGLEGVIASHLKEQTPLVLQRDHLYPALAAQTSYGSVTNDGRVRAVFLHEPDEQQIAANYLAREPQLGPQIKRARVSWLKSQWLKQQAERCGFPVVLARPWDTVLERLIAAVS
;
A
#
# COMPACT_ATOMS: atom_id res chain seq x y z
N MET A 1 -11.64 34.89 13.90
CA MET A 1 -10.66 35.02 12.80
C MET A 1 -10.03 33.63 12.64
N GLU A 2 -10.60 32.82 11.76
CA GLU A 2 -9.97 31.56 11.35
C GLU A 2 -8.71 31.91 10.56
N GLN A 3 -7.57 31.47 11.05
CA GLN A 3 -6.34 31.50 10.28
C GLN A 3 -6.55 30.55 9.10
N GLU A 4 -6.75 31.07 7.90
CA GLU A 4 -6.64 30.29 6.67
C GLU A 4 -5.28 29.60 6.65
N ALA A 5 -5.27 28.29 6.90
CA ALA A 5 -4.09 27.48 6.79
C ALA A 5 -3.56 27.65 5.35
N ARG A 6 -2.34 28.16 5.18
CA ARG A 6 -1.69 28.21 3.87
C ARG A 6 -1.75 26.81 3.25
N PRO A 7 -2.20 26.69 1.98
CA PRO A 7 -2.19 25.40 1.32
C PRO A 7 -0.76 24.88 1.31
N LEU A 8 -0.56 23.71 1.93
CA LEU A 8 0.73 23.02 1.94
C LEU A 8 1.12 22.72 0.50
N VAL A 9 2.30 23.18 0.10
CA VAL A 9 2.79 23.03 -1.29
C VAL A 9 3.06 21.54 -1.54
N ARG A 10 2.08 20.87 -2.13
CA ARG A 10 2.20 19.51 -2.62
C ARG A 10 2.84 19.53 -4.01
N ARG A 11 3.82 18.65 -4.24
CA ARG A 11 4.51 18.48 -5.52
C ARG A 11 4.09 17.24 -6.29
N TRP A 12 3.03 16.56 -5.84
CA TRP A 12 2.51 15.34 -6.43
C TRP A 12 0.98 15.42 -6.58
N GLU A 13 0.44 14.62 -7.48
CA GLU A 13 -1.01 14.45 -7.67
C GLU A 13 -1.45 13.08 -7.13
N VAL A 14 -0.66 12.04 -7.34
CA VAL A 14 -0.96 10.72 -6.79
C VAL A 14 0.18 10.29 -5.86
N LEU A 15 -0.17 9.99 -4.62
CA LEU A 15 0.75 9.45 -3.63
C LEU A 15 0.42 7.99 -3.32
N LEU A 16 1.37 7.09 -3.56
CA LEU A 16 1.25 5.69 -3.17
C LEU A 16 1.82 5.51 -1.76
N LEU A 17 0.97 5.20 -0.78
CA LEU A 17 1.39 4.80 0.56
C LEU A 17 1.42 3.27 0.65
N GLY A 18 2.59 2.70 0.39
CA GLY A 18 2.83 1.26 0.46
C GLY A 18 3.30 0.80 1.83
N GLY A 19 3.41 -0.51 1.98
CA GLY A 19 3.87 -1.18 3.21
C GLY A 19 3.06 -2.45 3.48
N ALA A 20 3.59 -3.38 4.25
CA ALA A 20 2.91 -4.64 4.54
C ALA A 20 1.65 -4.46 5.41
N SER A 21 0.78 -5.47 5.46
CA SER A 21 -0.35 -5.48 6.40
C SER A 21 0.15 -5.48 7.84
N GLY A 22 -0.57 -4.85 8.76
CA GLY A 22 -0.20 -4.80 10.17
C GLY A 22 0.84 -3.74 10.58
N VAL A 23 1.41 -2.96 9.62
CA VAL A 23 2.40 -1.90 9.93
C VAL A 23 1.78 -0.54 10.29
N GLY A 24 0.45 -0.39 10.22
CA GLY A 24 -0.25 0.82 10.64
C GLY A 24 -0.65 1.80 9.52
N LYS A 25 -0.50 1.44 8.25
CA LYS A 25 -0.82 2.31 7.09
C LYS A 25 -2.17 3.00 7.18
N THR A 26 -3.24 2.26 7.47
CA THR A 26 -4.60 2.82 7.50
C THR A 26 -4.72 3.97 8.50
N GLN A 27 -4.15 3.82 9.70
CA GLN A 27 -4.22 4.87 10.72
C GLN A 27 -3.47 6.14 10.31
N VAL A 28 -2.27 6.00 9.72
CA VAL A 28 -1.47 7.16 9.32
C VAL A 28 -1.87 7.70 7.95
N GLY A 29 -2.39 6.86 7.05
CA GLY A 29 -2.81 7.25 5.71
C GLY A 29 -3.94 8.27 5.71
N TYR A 30 -4.97 8.07 6.54
CA TYR A 30 -6.05 9.06 6.71
C TYR A 30 -5.54 10.39 7.26
N ARG A 31 -4.62 10.35 8.23
CA ARG A 31 -3.99 11.57 8.78
C ARG A 31 -3.13 12.29 7.73
N LEU A 32 -2.43 11.53 6.89
CA LEU A 32 -1.61 12.06 5.79
C LEU A 32 -2.48 12.72 4.71
N ALA A 33 -3.56 12.06 4.29
CA ALA A 33 -4.50 12.60 3.33
C ALA A 33 -5.19 13.88 3.85
N HIS A 34 -5.61 13.87 5.12
CA HIS A 34 -6.16 15.06 5.78
C HIS A 34 -5.15 16.21 5.82
N HIS A 35 -3.87 15.92 6.16
CA HIS A 35 -2.80 16.95 6.19
C HIS A 35 -2.63 17.66 4.84
N PHE A 36 -2.70 16.93 3.73
CA PHE A 36 -2.58 17.49 2.39
C PHE A 36 -3.92 17.93 1.78
N ALA A 37 -5.03 17.82 2.51
CA ALA A 37 -6.38 18.12 2.05
C ALA A 37 -6.73 17.42 0.73
N VAL A 38 -6.46 16.09 0.64
CA VAL A 38 -6.71 15.27 -0.55
C VAL A 38 -7.55 14.04 -0.23
N GLY A 39 -8.12 13.42 -1.26
CA GLY A 39 -8.81 12.14 -1.14
C GLY A 39 -7.86 10.99 -0.75
N ILE A 40 -8.45 9.94 -0.19
CA ILE A 40 -7.75 8.67 0.07
C ILE A 40 -8.61 7.51 -0.41
N THR A 41 -7.97 6.52 -1.05
CA THR A 41 -8.64 5.29 -1.49
C THR A 41 -7.86 4.09 -0.99
N GLU A 42 -8.58 3.15 -0.38
CA GLU A 42 -8.07 1.85 -0.03
C GLU A 42 -8.14 0.92 -1.25
N VAL A 43 -6.99 0.47 -1.73
CA VAL A 43 -6.90 -0.40 -2.92
C VAL A 43 -7.55 -1.77 -2.70
N ASP A 44 -7.87 -2.12 -1.44
CA ASP A 44 -8.67 -3.28 -1.06
C ASP A 44 -10.02 -3.31 -1.77
N ASP A 45 -10.66 -2.15 -1.90
CA ASP A 45 -11.97 -2.03 -2.54
C ASP A 45 -11.88 -2.44 -4.01
N PHE A 46 -10.78 -2.07 -4.68
CA PHE A 46 -10.54 -2.49 -6.07
C PHE A 46 -10.28 -4.00 -6.17
N GLN A 47 -9.55 -4.59 -5.21
CA GLN A 47 -9.35 -6.03 -5.17
C GLN A 47 -10.69 -6.76 -5.02
N VAL A 48 -11.52 -6.34 -4.06
CA VAL A 48 -12.85 -6.93 -3.84
C VAL A 48 -13.71 -6.81 -5.10
N LEU A 49 -13.69 -5.65 -5.76
CA LEU A 49 -14.41 -5.42 -7.00
C LEU A 49 -13.95 -6.40 -8.10
N LEU A 50 -12.64 -6.50 -8.33
CA LEU A 50 -12.06 -7.40 -9.33
C LEU A 50 -12.36 -8.85 -9.02
N GLU A 51 -12.28 -9.27 -7.75
CA GLU A 51 -12.65 -10.61 -7.32
C GLU A 51 -14.13 -10.93 -7.56
N ARG A 52 -15.04 -9.94 -7.51
CA ARG A 52 -16.46 -10.13 -7.79
C ARG A 52 -16.79 -10.12 -9.28
N MET A 53 -15.96 -9.46 -10.09
CA MET A 53 -16.15 -9.32 -11.53
C MET A 53 -15.41 -10.37 -12.36
N THR A 54 -14.58 -11.21 -11.73
CA THR A 54 -13.76 -12.22 -12.44
C THR A 54 -13.97 -13.61 -11.85
N THR A 55 -13.64 -14.63 -12.63
CA THR A 55 -13.61 -16.02 -12.18
C THR A 55 -12.18 -16.46 -11.84
N PRO A 56 -12.01 -17.60 -11.13
CA PRO A 56 -10.69 -18.18 -10.87
C PRO A 56 -9.86 -18.47 -12.14
N GLU A 57 -10.53 -18.80 -13.24
CA GLU A 57 -9.89 -19.06 -14.53
C GLU A 57 -9.41 -17.78 -15.19
N GLN A 58 -10.13 -16.67 -15.02
CA GLN A 58 -9.78 -15.37 -15.58
C GLN A 58 -8.65 -14.68 -14.77
N GLN A 59 -8.71 -14.79 -13.45
CA GLN A 59 -7.75 -14.14 -12.54
C GLN A 59 -7.34 -15.09 -11.39
N PRO A 60 -6.56 -16.14 -11.65
CA PRO A 60 -6.21 -17.15 -10.65
C PRO A 60 -5.57 -16.57 -9.39
N ALA A 61 -4.73 -15.55 -9.54
CA ALA A 61 -4.02 -14.92 -8.42
C ALA A 61 -4.99 -14.29 -7.40
N LEU A 62 -6.03 -13.59 -7.87
CA LEU A 62 -7.01 -12.94 -7.00
C LEU A 62 -7.86 -13.97 -6.22
N HIS A 63 -8.08 -15.14 -6.80
CA HIS A 63 -8.93 -16.19 -6.22
C HIS A 63 -8.17 -17.27 -5.46
N TRP A 64 -6.82 -17.30 -5.55
CA TRP A 64 -5.98 -18.38 -5.01
C TRP A 64 -6.28 -18.72 -3.55
N ARG A 65 -6.45 -17.74 -2.69
CA ARG A 65 -6.72 -17.94 -1.26
C ARG A 65 -8.02 -18.72 -1.00
N ARG A 66 -9.02 -18.57 -1.86
CA ARG A 66 -10.34 -19.21 -1.69
C ARG A 66 -10.45 -20.53 -2.43
N THR A 67 -9.70 -20.69 -3.51
CA THR A 67 -9.86 -21.85 -4.42
C THR A 67 -8.75 -22.88 -4.29
N SER A 68 -7.59 -22.49 -3.75
CA SER A 68 -6.46 -23.41 -3.65
C SER A 68 -6.56 -24.28 -2.38
N PRO A 69 -6.65 -25.62 -2.52
CA PRO A 69 -6.56 -26.54 -1.40
C PRO A 69 -5.23 -26.43 -0.63
N ALA A 70 -4.17 -25.98 -1.32
CA ALA A 70 -2.83 -25.80 -0.74
C ALA A 70 -2.74 -24.63 0.24
N PHE A 71 -3.67 -23.67 0.21
CA PHE A 71 -3.58 -22.47 1.06
C PHE A 71 -3.46 -22.80 2.57
N ALA A 72 -4.22 -23.78 3.06
CA ALA A 72 -4.21 -24.15 4.48
C ALA A 72 -2.84 -24.65 4.94
N GLN A 73 -2.11 -25.35 4.06
CA GLN A 73 -0.80 -25.96 4.33
C GLN A 73 0.37 -25.11 3.87
N ALA A 74 0.13 -24.07 3.06
CA ALA A 74 1.17 -23.21 2.50
C ALA A 74 2.00 -22.56 3.61
N SER A 75 3.30 -22.50 3.42
CA SER A 75 4.24 -21.80 4.29
C SER A 75 4.01 -20.28 4.22
N ALA A 76 4.60 -19.53 5.16
CA ALA A 76 4.54 -18.08 5.12
C ALA A 76 5.19 -17.49 3.85
N SER A 77 6.27 -18.11 3.35
CA SER A 77 6.94 -17.69 2.13
C SER A 77 6.05 -17.89 0.90
N GLU A 78 5.41 -19.05 0.75
CA GLU A 78 4.50 -19.33 -0.36
C GLU A 78 3.29 -18.38 -0.35
N ILE A 79 2.72 -18.08 0.83
CA ILE A 79 1.63 -17.10 0.95
C ILE A 79 2.11 -15.71 0.57
N MET A 80 3.32 -15.33 0.97
CA MET A 80 3.92 -14.05 0.59
C MET A 80 4.11 -13.96 -0.93
N GLU A 81 4.69 -14.97 -1.56
CA GLU A 81 4.88 -15.04 -3.02
C GLU A 81 3.54 -14.92 -3.76
N GLN A 82 2.52 -15.68 -3.35
CA GLN A 82 1.19 -15.57 -3.92
C GLN A 82 0.56 -14.18 -3.71
N SER A 83 0.87 -13.52 -2.59
CA SER A 83 0.41 -12.16 -2.37
C SER A 83 1.06 -11.14 -3.32
N LEU A 84 2.26 -11.43 -3.86
CA LEU A 84 2.87 -10.60 -4.90
C LEU A 84 2.12 -10.73 -6.23
N GLU A 85 1.67 -11.93 -6.58
CA GLU A 85 0.88 -12.16 -7.78
C GLU A 85 -0.45 -11.40 -7.78
N ILE A 86 -1.06 -11.20 -6.60
CA ILE A 86 -2.25 -10.33 -6.47
C ILE A 86 -1.92 -8.89 -6.92
N GLY A 87 -0.81 -8.34 -6.45
CA GLY A 87 -0.40 -6.99 -6.85
C GLY A 87 -0.08 -6.88 -8.35
N HIS A 88 0.51 -7.93 -8.94
CA HIS A 88 0.73 -7.98 -10.38
C HIS A 88 -0.59 -8.05 -11.17
N ALA A 89 -1.55 -8.84 -10.71
CA ALA A 89 -2.88 -8.92 -11.34
C ALA A 89 -3.65 -7.59 -11.29
N MET A 90 -3.46 -6.80 -10.22
CA MET A 90 -4.12 -5.51 -10.06
C MET A 90 -3.43 -4.36 -10.83
N ARG A 91 -2.21 -4.55 -11.30
CA ARG A 91 -1.36 -3.48 -11.81
C ARG A 91 -2.04 -2.64 -12.90
N LEU A 92 -2.59 -3.27 -13.93
CA LEU A 92 -3.23 -2.55 -15.04
C LEU A 92 -4.44 -1.70 -14.59
N GLY A 93 -5.23 -2.20 -13.65
CA GLY A 93 -6.34 -1.43 -13.07
C GLY A 93 -5.85 -0.22 -12.29
N LEU A 94 -4.79 -0.39 -11.49
CA LEU A 94 -4.17 0.69 -10.72
C LEU A 94 -3.53 1.74 -11.64
N GLU A 95 -2.88 1.33 -12.73
CA GLU A 95 -2.36 2.25 -13.76
C GLU A 95 -3.49 3.11 -14.35
N GLY A 96 -4.65 2.50 -14.64
CA GLY A 96 -5.83 3.23 -15.12
C GLY A 96 -6.37 4.25 -14.11
N VAL A 97 -6.43 3.89 -12.82
CA VAL A 97 -6.84 4.81 -11.75
C VAL A 97 -5.85 5.98 -11.64
N ILE A 98 -4.54 5.71 -11.62
CA ILE A 98 -3.51 6.75 -11.57
C ILE A 98 -3.63 7.67 -12.80
N ALA A 99 -3.74 7.11 -14.01
CA ALA A 99 -3.91 7.89 -15.23
C ALA A 99 -5.12 8.83 -15.19
N SER A 100 -6.26 8.35 -14.67
CA SER A 100 -7.46 9.17 -14.50
C SER A 100 -7.22 10.36 -13.57
N HIS A 101 -6.64 10.12 -12.40
CA HIS A 101 -6.34 11.18 -11.44
C HIS A 101 -5.33 12.21 -11.97
N LEU A 102 -4.30 11.76 -12.68
CA LEU A 102 -3.34 12.65 -13.35
C LEU A 102 -3.99 13.51 -14.44
N LYS A 103 -4.91 12.93 -15.22
CA LYS A 103 -5.62 13.62 -16.30
C LYS A 103 -6.58 14.68 -15.76
N GLU A 104 -7.36 14.31 -14.74
CA GLU A 104 -8.36 15.20 -14.13
C GLU A 104 -7.74 16.14 -13.08
N GLN A 105 -6.44 16.03 -12.80
CA GLN A 105 -5.73 16.82 -11.77
C GLN A 105 -6.39 16.73 -10.39
N THR A 106 -6.94 15.57 -10.05
CA THR A 106 -7.61 15.32 -8.77
C THR A 106 -6.68 14.56 -7.81
N PRO A 107 -6.09 15.25 -6.82
CA PRO A 107 -5.06 14.64 -5.98
C PRO A 107 -5.62 13.55 -5.07
N LEU A 108 -4.82 12.47 -4.92
CA LEU A 108 -5.24 11.26 -4.23
C LEU A 108 -4.07 10.59 -3.49
N VAL A 109 -4.36 10.04 -2.31
CA VAL A 109 -3.52 9.02 -1.67
C VAL A 109 -4.12 7.65 -1.95
N LEU A 110 -3.37 6.77 -2.61
CA LEU A 110 -3.68 5.35 -2.71
C LEU A 110 -2.91 4.61 -1.62
N GLN A 111 -3.59 3.80 -0.82
CA GLN A 111 -2.93 3.03 0.22
C GLN A 111 -3.22 1.54 0.12
N ARG A 112 -2.18 0.70 0.23
CA ARG A 112 -2.28 -0.76 0.33
C ARG A 112 -0.92 -1.45 0.41
N ASP A 113 -0.96 -2.75 0.74
CA ASP A 113 0.19 -3.65 0.70
C ASP A 113 0.44 -4.30 -0.68
N HIS A 114 -0.44 -4.09 -1.67
CA HIS A 114 -0.27 -4.45 -3.08
C HIS A 114 0.20 -3.29 -3.97
N LEU A 115 0.52 -2.14 -3.39
CA LEU A 115 1.18 -1.04 -4.09
C LEU A 115 2.68 -1.30 -4.13
N TYR A 116 3.20 -1.64 -5.30
CA TYR A 116 4.63 -1.95 -5.45
C TYR A 116 5.39 -0.75 -5.98
N PRO A 117 6.67 -0.59 -5.58
CA PRO A 117 7.49 0.55 -6.01
C PRO A 117 7.56 0.72 -7.52
N ALA A 118 7.63 -0.39 -8.27
CA ALA A 118 7.65 -0.37 -9.73
C ALA A 118 6.42 0.32 -10.36
N LEU A 119 5.27 0.35 -9.67
CA LEU A 119 4.09 1.07 -10.15
C LEU A 119 4.34 2.59 -10.14
N ALA A 120 4.96 3.13 -9.09
CA ALA A 120 5.26 4.57 -8.99
C ALA A 120 6.47 4.99 -9.86
N ALA A 121 7.35 4.05 -10.19
CA ALA A 121 8.55 4.30 -10.97
C ALA A 121 8.30 4.45 -12.49
N GLN A 122 7.06 4.30 -12.94
CA GLN A 122 6.72 4.42 -14.36
C GLN A 122 6.83 5.86 -14.85
N THR A 123 7.31 6.02 -16.07
CA THR A 123 7.42 7.34 -16.74
C THR A 123 6.09 7.81 -17.30
N SER A 124 5.14 6.89 -17.50
CA SER A 124 3.79 7.20 -18.00
C SER A 124 2.77 6.15 -17.54
N TYR A 125 1.51 6.54 -17.51
CA TYR A 125 0.35 5.69 -17.24
C TYR A 125 -0.59 5.81 -18.44
N GLY A 126 -0.59 4.78 -19.31
CA GLY A 126 -1.21 4.88 -20.62
C GLY A 126 -0.61 6.04 -21.42
N SER A 127 -1.44 6.99 -21.86
CA SER A 127 -1.01 8.18 -22.60
C SER A 127 -0.60 9.38 -21.72
N VAL A 128 -0.67 9.25 -20.39
CA VAL A 128 -0.40 10.35 -19.45
C VAL A 128 1.01 10.24 -18.90
N THR A 129 1.85 11.26 -19.13
CA THR A 129 3.22 11.33 -18.60
C THR A 129 3.20 11.56 -17.09
N ASN A 130 4.11 10.91 -16.40
CA ASN A 130 4.23 11.05 -14.94
C ASN A 130 4.79 12.42 -14.51
N ASP A 131 5.88 12.88 -15.12
CA ASP A 131 6.55 14.16 -14.83
C ASP A 131 6.77 14.43 -13.33
N GLY A 132 6.99 13.37 -12.52
CA GLY A 132 7.16 13.46 -11.08
C GLY A 132 5.88 13.70 -10.27
N ARG A 133 4.70 13.66 -10.92
CA ARG A 133 3.39 13.84 -10.28
C ARG A 133 2.90 12.62 -9.49
N VAL A 134 3.47 11.44 -9.76
CA VAL A 134 3.26 10.24 -8.95
C VAL A 134 4.46 10.05 -8.03
N ARG A 135 4.20 9.99 -6.74
CA ARG A 135 5.22 9.68 -5.72
C ARG A 135 4.81 8.47 -4.90
N ALA A 136 5.77 7.88 -4.24
CA ALA A 136 5.52 6.77 -3.33
C ALA A 136 6.34 6.92 -2.05
N VAL A 137 5.80 6.40 -0.96
CA VAL A 137 6.50 6.21 0.31
C VAL A 137 6.07 4.87 0.90
N PHE A 138 7.01 4.16 1.51
CA PHE A 138 6.76 2.83 2.05
C PHE A 138 6.96 2.81 3.55
N LEU A 139 5.89 2.43 4.28
CA LEU A 139 5.94 2.26 5.72
C LEU A 139 6.49 0.86 6.04
N HIS A 140 7.53 0.81 6.86
CA HIS A 140 8.26 -0.40 7.20
C HIS A 140 8.30 -0.65 8.70
N GLU A 141 7.92 -1.87 9.12
CA GLU A 141 8.13 -2.37 10.48
C GLU A 141 9.14 -3.52 10.41
N PRO A 142 10.34 -3.36 10.97
CA PRO A 142 11.38 -4.37 10.93
C PRO A 142 11.14 -5.53 11.91
N ASP A 143 10.32 -5.32 12.95
CA ASP A 143 10.08 -6.30 14.01
C ASP A 143 8.83 -7.13 13.73
N GLU A 144 9.01 -8.44 13.50
CA GLU A 144 7.93 -9.40 13.32
C GLU A 144 7.02 -9.49 14.53
N GLN A 145 7.58 -9.39 15.75
CA GLN A 145 6.82 -9.47 16.98
C GLN A 145 5.90 -8.25 17.15
N GLN A 146 6.37 -7.08 16.71
CA GLN A 146 5.54 -5.87 16.70
C GLN A 146 4.36 -6.01 15.73
N ILE A 147 4.57 -6.60 14.56
CA ILE A 147 3.48 -6.90 13.61
C ILE A 147 2.47 -7.87 14.22
N ALA A 148 2.94 -8.91 14.92
CA ALA A 148 2.09 -9.87 15.63
C ALA A 148 1.26 -9.18 16.73
N ALA A 149 1.89 -8.30 17.52
CA ALA A 149 1.22 -7.50 18.54
C ALA A 149 0.15 -6.56 17.94
N ASN A 150 0.45 -5.93 16.82
CA ASN A 150 -0.50 -5.07 16.10
C ASN A 150 -1.73 -5.85 15.59
N TYR A 151 -1.54 -7.09 15.11
CA TYR A 151 -2.65 -7.96 14.73
C TYR A 151 -3.51 -8.36 15.92
N LEU A 152 -2.87 -8.76 17.03
CA LEU A 152 -3.59 -9.14 18.24
C LEU A 152 -4.40 -7.96 18.80
N ALA A 153 -3.83 -6.76 18.81
CA ALA A 153 -4.53 -5.56 19.27
C ALA A 153 -5.73 -5.19 18.37
N ARG A 154 -5.62 -5.40 17.06
CA ARG A 154 -6.66 -5.08 16.08
C ARG A 154 -7.79 -6.13 16.06
N GLU A 155 -7.46 -7.38 16.23
CA GLU A 155 -8.35 -8.54 16.06
C GLU A 155 -8.18 -9.53 17.25
N PRO A 156 -8.43 -9.08 18.51
CA PRO A 156 -8.15 -9.90 19.70
C PRO A 156 -8.95 -11.22 19.73
N GLN A 157 -10.12 -11.25 19.12
CA GLN A 157 -10.97 -12.44 19.00
C GLN A 157 -10.35 -13.58 18.18
N LEU A 158 -9.35 -13.28 17.33
CA LEU A 158 -8.65 -14.29 16.52
C LEU A 158 -7.41 -14.87 17.23
N GLY A 159 -7.08 -14.35 18.42
CA GLY A 159 -5.87 -14.74 19.14
C GLY A 159 -4.58 -14.41 18.39
N PRO A 160 -3.45 -15.03 18.80
CA PRO A 160 -2.16 -14.79 18.16
C PRO A 160 -2.12 -15.25 16.71
N GLN A 161 -1.81 -14.34 15.77
CA GLN A 161 -1.78 -14.60 14.32
C GLN A 161 -0.34 -14.69 13.80
N ILE A 162 0.46 -15.60 14.37
CA ILE A 162 1.91 -15.68 14.14
C ILE A 162 2.26 -15.91 12.67
N LYS A 163 1.59 -16.87 11.98
CA LYS A 163 1.83 -17.14 10.55
C LYS A 163 1.53 -15.91 9.68
N ARG A 164 0.45 -15.19 9.99
CA ARG A 164 0.08 -13.95 9.29
C ARG A 164 1.10 -12.83 9.53
N ALA A 165 1.60 -12.71 10.76
CA ALA A 165 2.66 -11.76 11.09
C ALA A 165 3.95 -12.08 10.32
N ARG A 166 4.32 -13.35 10.22
CA ARG A 166 5.47 -13.79 9.42
C ARG A 166 5.33 -13.44 7.95
N VAL A 167 4.16 -13.69 7.34
CA VAL A 167 3.87 -13.30 5.94
C VAL A 167 4.05 -11.79 5.74
N SER A 168 3.47 -11.00 6.65
CA SER A 168 3.54 -9.53 6.59
C SER A 168 4.97 -9.03 6.80
N TRP A 169 5.72 -9.64 7.70
CA TRP A 169 7.12 -9.29 7.91
C TRP A 169 7.96 -9.56 6.65
N LEU A 170 7.84 -10.75 6.05
CA LEU A 170 8.52 -11.09 4.79
C LEU A 170 8.19 -10.07 3.69
N LYS A 171 6.91 -9.73 3.53
CA LYS A 171 6.46 -8.72 2.57
C LYS A 171 7.00 -7.33 2.89
N SER A 172 7.09 -6.96 4.17
CA SER A 172 7.68 -5.69 4.62
C SER A 172 9.14 -5.57 4.23
N GLN A 173 9.93 -6.65 4.41
CA GLN A 173 11.33 -6.69 3.99
C GLN A 173 11.46 -6.58 2.46
N TRP A 174 10.64 -7.30 1.72
CA TRP A 174 10.64 -7.26 0.25
C TRP A 174 10.27 -5.87 -0.27
N LEU A 175 9.19 -5.25 0.24
CA LEU A 175 8.77 -3.90 -0.15
C LEU A 175 9.86 -2.87 0.13
N LYS A 176 10.51 -2.94 1.29
CA LYS A 176 11.65 -2.09 1.63
C LYS A 176 12.75 -2.20 0.57
N GLN A 177 13.19 -3.42 0.26
CA GLN A 177 14.24 -3.63 -0.74
C GLN A 177 13.85 -3.11 -2.13
N GLN A 178 12.60 -3.33 -2.56
CA GLN A 178 12.13 -2.82 -3.85
C GLN A 178 12.03 -1.29 -3.87
N ALA A 179 11.56 -0.67 -2.77
CA ALA A 179 11.48 0.78 -2.64
C ALA A 179 12.87 1.42 -2.73
N GLU A 180 13.84 0.87 -2.01
CA GLU A 180 15.24 1.34 -2.04
C GLU A 180 15.84 1.21 -3.45
N ARG A 181 15.60 0.11 -4.16
CA ARG A 181 16.03 -0.09 -5.57
C ARG A 181 15.43 0.93 -6.53
N CYS A 182 14.19 1.33 -6.30
CA CYS A 182 13.50 2.34 -7.10
C CYS A 182 13.77 3.78 -6.65
N GLY A 183 14.55 4.01 -5.59
CA GLY A 183 14.86 5.33 -5.05
C GLY A 183 13.69 5.97 -4.28
N PHE A 184 12.71 5.19 -3.82
CA PHE A 184 11.61 5.70 -3.02
C PHE A 184 11.91 5.66 -1.53
N PRO A 185 11.44 6.66 -0.76
CA PRO A 185 11.65 6.71 0.68
C PRO A 185 10.96 5.54 1.39
N VAL A 186 11.70 4.99 2.38
CA VAL A 186 11.19 4.00 3.33
C VAL A 186 11.19 4.65 4.70
N VAL A 187 10.02 4.70 5.33
CA VAL A 187 9.84 5.30 6.65
C VAL A 187 9.57 4.19 7.66
N LEU A 188 10.33 4.15 8.74
CA LEU A 188 10.08 3.21 9.83
C LEU A 188 8.74 3.52 10.51
N ALA A 189 7.96 2.50 10.82
CA ALA A 189 6.70 2.68 11.55
C ALA A 189 6.90 3.25 12.96
N ARG A 190 8.07 2.97 13.55
CA ARG A 190 8.42 3.43 14.90
C ARG A 190 9.51 4.52 14.88
N PRO A 191 9.49 5.46 15.85
CA PRO A 191 8.46 5.69 16.87
C PRO A 191 7.15 6.18 16.24
N TRP A 192 6.01 5.72 16.79
CA TRP A 192 4.69 5.93 16.17
C TRP A 192 4.18 7.38 16.28
N ASP A 193 4.53 8.08 17.34
CA ASP A 193 4.13 9.46 17.60
C ASP A 193 4.64 10.43 16.54
N THR A 194 5.82 10.19 15.96
CA THR A 194 6.44 11.03 14.90
C THR A 194 6.27 10.49 13.49
N VAL A 195 5.57 9.35 13.30
CA VAL A 195 5.49 8.69 11.98
C VAL A 195 4.84 9.57 10.92
N LEU A 196 3.81 10.34 11.26
CA LEU A 196 3.15 11.25 10.34
C LEU A 196 4.10 12.35 9.85
N GLU A 197 4.83 13.00 10.75
CA GLU A 197 5.80 14.05 10.43
C GLU A 197 6.90 13.53 9.49
N ARG A 198 7.41 12.32 9.76
CA ARG A 198 8.42 11.66 8.93
C ARG A 198 7.89 11.30 7.54
N LEU A 199 6.62 10.86 7.43
CA LEU A 199 5.96 10.62 6.14
C LEU A 199 5.78 11.93 5.37
N ILE A 200 5.29 12.99 6.01
CA ILE A 200 5.16 14.31 5.40
C ILE A 200 6.50 14.78 4.85
N ALA A 201 7.55 14.75 5.67
CA ALA A 201 8.90 15.16 5.24
C ALA A 201 9.42 14.33 4.06
N ALA A 202 9.06 13.05 3.98
CA ALA A 202 9.51 12.16 2.90
C ALA A 202 8.81 12.42 1.56
N VAL A 203 7.64 13.07 1.54
CA VAL A 203 6.82 13.25 0.32
C VAL A 203 6.59 14.71 -0.08
N SER A 204 7.10 15.66 0.69
CA SER A 204 7.02 17.12 0.42
C SER A 204 7.94 17.60 -0.70
#